data_e9b7f9ba7b2d7d36136a096b8bd0658b
#
_entry.id   e9b7f9ba7b2d7d36136a096b8bd0658b
#
_cell.length_a   1.000
_cell.length_b   1.000
_cell.length_c   1.000
_cell.angle_alpha   90.00
_cell.angle_beta   90.00
_cell.angle_gamma   90.00
#
_symmetry.space_group_name_H-M   'P 1'
#
loop_
_entity.id
_entity.type
_entity.pdbx_description
1 polymer ?
#
loop_
_entity_poly.entity_id
_entity_poly.type
_entity_poly.pdbx_seq_one_letter_code
_entity_poly.pdbx_strand_id
1 'polypeptide(L)'
;MLFIFLPIEMKNIKKSFSGVPALKNAALELHSGEVHALMGENGAGKSTLMKILCGIYRADSGSITYFGSERRFENISQSQQAGICVIHQELNMMNDLTVAQNMFIGREFMNGSFINDKVMETEAQKLFDKMGVRINPAEKLGNLTVGKQQMVEIAKAVSRDCKLLVLDEPTAALTTTEVE
;
A
#
# COMPACT_ATOMS: atom_id res chain seq x y z
N MET A 1 -26.32 4.47 -21.16
CA MET A 1 -25.36 5.47 -20.66
C MET A 1 -24.45 4.77 -19.66
N LEU A 2 -23.22 4.48 -20.07
CA LEU A 2 -22.26 3.74 -19.23
C LEU A 2 -21.53 4.77 -18.36
N PHE A 3 -21.78 4.78 -17.05
CA PHE A 3 -21.00 5.59 -16.13
C PHE A 3 -19.71 4.82 -15.83
N ILE A 4 -18.60 5.25 -16.41
CA ILE A 4 -17.26 4.77 -16.02
C ILE A 4 -16.88 5.58 -14.78
N PHE A 5 -17.05 4.99 -13.60
CA PHE A 5 -16.53 5.59 -12.38
C PHE A 5 -15.02 5.33 -12.34
N LEU A 6 -14.25 6.40 -12.37
CA LEU A 6 -12.82 6.34 -12.05
C LEU A 6 -12.68 5.99 -10.58
N PRO A 7 -11.89 4.97 -10.20
CA PRO A 7 -11.67 4.66 -8.79
C PRO A 7 -11.01 5.81 -8.04
N ILE A 8 -10.15 6.59 -8.73
CA ILE A 8 -9.54 7.80 -8.17
C ILE A 8 -9.43 8.87 -9.22
N GLU A 9 -9.85 10.09 -8.85
CA GLU A 9 -9.62 11.30 -9.60
C GLU A 9 -9.17 12.39 -8.61
N MET A 10 -7.97 12.92 -8.82
CA MET A 10 -7.43 14.05 -8.09
C MET A 10 -7.35 15.24 -9.04
N LYS A 11 -7.95 16.38 -8.68
CA LYS A 11 -7.99 17.57 -9.53
C LYS A 11 -7.50 18.81 -8.80
N ASN A 12 -6.70 19.62 -9.50
CA ASN A 12 -6.24 20.93 -9.06
C ASN A 12 -5.57 20.90 -7.67
N ILE A 13 -4.88 19.80 -7.34
CA ILE A 13 -4.26 19.62 -6.04
C ILE A 13 -3.10 20.59 -5.88
N LYS A 14 -3.18 21.40 -4.82
CA LYS A 14 -2.12 22.30 -4.41
C LYS A 14 -1.62 21.92 -3.03
N LYS A 15 -0.32 22.07 -2.82
CA LYS A 15 0.33 21.88 -1.53
C LYS A 15 1.58 22.73 -1.42
N SER A 16 1.69 23.46 -0.31
CA SER A 16 2.89 24.21 0.04
C SER A 16 3.40 23.79 1.42
N PHE A 17 4.71 23.86 1.61
CA PHE A 17 5.36 23.66 2.90
C PHE A 17 6.13 24.93 3.25
N SER A 18 5.79 25.55 4.38
CA SER A 18 6.41 26.80 4.84
C SER A 18 6.48 27.88 3.73
N GLY A 19 5.40 27.99 2.93
CA GLY A 19 5.30 28.95 1.83
C GLY A 19 5.96 28.50 0.51
N VAL A 20 6.68 27.40 0.50
CA VAL A 20 7.29 26.84 -0.73
C VAL A 20 6.30 25.88 -1.40
N PRO A 21 5.88 26.12 -2.67
CA PRO A 21 4.92 25.26 -3.35
C PRO A 21 5.58 23.93 -3.76
N ALA A 22 5.07 22.83 -3.22
CA ALA A 22 5.43 21.47 -3.61
C ALA A 22 4.53 20.93 -4.73
N LEU A 23 3.24 21.29 -4.73
CA LEU A 23 2.29 21.01 -5.80
C LEU A 23 1.57 22.30 -6.17
N LYS A 24 1.59 22.66 -7.45
CA LYS A 24 0.97 23.90 -7.95
C LYS A 24 -0.42 23.67 -8.55
N ASN A 25 -0.60 22.56 -9.25
CA ASN A 25 -1.85 22.13 -9.88
C ASN A 25 -1.72 20.68 -10.32
N ALA A 26 -1.53 19.78 -9.37
CA ALA A 26 -1.37 18.36 -9.69
C ALA A 26 -2.72 17.70 -9.94
N ALA A 27 -2.72 16.76 -10.87
CA ALA A 27 -3.86 15.91 -11.19
C ALA A 27 -3.42 14.46 -11.32
N LEU A 28 -4.32 13.53 -11.03
CA LEU A 28 -4.14 12.10 -11.19
C LEU A 28 -5.49 11.45 -11.46
N GLU A 29 -5.54 10.60 -12.47
CA GLU A 29 -6.70 9.78 -12.78
C GLU A 29 -6.26 8.32 -12.84
N LEU A 30 -6.97 7.43 -12.14
CA LEU A 30 -6.72 6.00 -12.14
C LEU A 30 -7.99 5.25 -12.54
N HIS A 31 -7.82 4.23 -13.37
CA HIS A 31 -8.91 3.34 -13.79
C HIS A 31 -8.83 2.00 -13.06
N SER A 32 -9.97 1.33 -12.94
CA SER A 32 -10.02 0.00 -12.33
C SER A 32 -9.23 -1.01 -13.16
N GLY A 33 -8.38 -1.79 -12.48
CA GLY A 33 -7.60 -2.86 -13.11
C GLY A 33 -6.38 -2.39 -13.90
N GLU A 34 -6.00 -1.11 -13.81
CA GLU A 34 -4.77 -0.63 -14.43
C GLU A 34 -3.58 -0.60 -13.47
N VAL A 35 -2.39 -0.71 -14.03
CA VAL A 35 -1.12 -0.40 -13.37
C VAL A 35 -0.65 0.95 -13.89
N HIS A 36 -0.61 1.95 -13.01
CA HIS A 36 -0.26 3.32 -13.35
C HIS A 36 1.12 3.69 -12.81
N ALA A 37 2.06 4.00 -13.69
CA ALA A 37 3.41 4.43 -13.32
C ALA A 37 3.46 5.96 -13.18
N LEU A 38 3.74 6.45 -11.98
CA LEU A 38 3.94 7.88 -11.72
C LEU A 38 5.42 8.23 -11.89
N MET A 39 5.79 8.76 -13.05
CA MET A 39 7.17 9.08 -13.42
C MET A 39 7.45 10.58 -13.29
N GLY A 40 8.70 10.94 -13.07
CA GLY A 40 9.16 12.34 -12.98
C GLY A 40 10.45 12.46 -12.17
N GLU A 41 11.11 13.61 -12.27
CA GLU A 41 12.34 13.92 -11.55
C GLU A 41 12.17 13.95 -10.02
N ASN A 42 13.28 13.85 -9.30
CA ASN A 42 13.27 14.05 -7.85
C ASN A 42 12.81 15.49 -7.52
N GLY A 43 11.90 15.63 -6.56
CA GLY A 43 11.29 16.91 -6.26
C GLY A 43 10.07 17.30 -7.11
N ALA A 44 9.68 16.52 -8.12
CA ALA A 44 8.50 16.80 -8.95
C ALA A 44 7.14 16.70 -8.19
N GLY A 45 7.15 16.36 -6.91
CA GLY A 45 5.95 16.30 -6.08
C GLY A 45 5.24 14.94 -6.04
N LYS A 46 5.79 13.89 -6.69
CA LYS A 46 5.20 12.54 -6.72
C LYS A 46 4.84 12.01 -5.34
N SER A 47 5.82 11.94 -4.45
CA SER A 47 5.61 11.45 -3.07
C SER A 47 4.68 12.36 -2.27
N THR A 48 4.66 13.68 -2.56
CA THR A 48 3.71 14.61 -1.92
C THR A 48 2.28 14.31 -2.34
N LEU A 49 2.05 14.06 -3.63
CA LEU A 49 0.73 13.70 -4.16
C LEU A 49 0.23 12.39 -3.55
N MET A 50 1.10 11.36 -3.49
CA MET A 50 0.78 10.08 -2.87
C MET A 50 0.52 10.22 -1.36
N LYS A 51 1.31 11.01 -0.64
CA LYS A 51 1.10 11.28 0.79
C LYS A 51 -0.22 12.00 1.07
N ILE A 52 -0.71 12.84 0.15
CA ILE A 52 -2.04 13.45 0.23
C ILE A 52 -3.13 12.38 0.04
N LEU A 53 -3.00 11.53 -0.98
CA LEU A 53 -3.93 10.43 -1.23
C LEU A 53 -4.02 9.47 -0.04
N CYS A 54 -2.90 9.20 0.61
CA CYS A 54 -2.81 8.32 1.78
C CYS A 54 -3.22 8.98 3.11
N GLY A 55 -3.59 10.26 3.10
CA GLY A 55 -3.99 10.99 4.31
C GLY A 55 -2.85 11.37 5.25
N ILE A 56 -1.59 11.30 4.78
CA ILE A 56 -0.41 11.77 5.56
C ILE A 56 -0.34 13.29 5.53
N TYR A 57 -0.62 13.88 4.36
CA TYR A 57 -0.69 15.32 4.19
C TYR A 57 -2.09 15.74 3.76
N ARG A 58 -2.49 16.93 4.18
CA ARG A 58 -3.72 17.56 3.73
C ARG A 58 -3.40 18.47 2.54
N ALA A 59 -4.18 18.37 1.45
CA ALA A 59 -4.09 19.32 0.35
C ALA A 59 -4.51 20.71 0.80
N ASP A 60 -3.86 21.75 0.29
CA ASP A 60 -4.23 23.15 0.57
C ASP A 60 -5.48 23.53 -0.27
N SER A 61 -5.61 22.97 -1.49
CA SER A 61 -6.80 23.07 -2.33
C SER A 61 -6.85 21.94 -3.35
N GLY A 62 -7.98 21.83 -4.07
CA GLY A 62 -8.27 20.77 -5.01
C GLY A 62 -9.27 19.76 -4.43
N SER A 63 -9.63 18.76 -5.23
CA SER A 63 -10.59 17.72 -4.87
C SER A 63 -10.04 16.33 -5.13
N ILE A 64 -10.46 15.36 -4.34
CA ILE A 64 -10.21 13.94 -4.51
C ILE A 64 -11.56 13.25 -4.63
N THR A 65 -11.82 12.61 -5.76
CA THR A 65 -12.96 11.73 -5.96
C THR A 65 -12.47 10.29 -5.84
N TYR A 66 -13.08 9.51 -4.97
CA TYR A 66 -12.78 8.12 -4.72
C TYR A 66 -14.03 7.26 -4.93
N PHE A 67 -14.01 6.37 -5.92
CA PHE A 67 -15.16 5.57 -6.36
C PHE A 67 -16.42 6.41 -6.55
N GLY A 68 -16.31 7.54 -7.26
CA GLY A 68 -17.42 8.42 -7.60
C GLY A 68 -17.94 9.34 -6.49
N SER A 69 -17.31 9.30 -5.30
CA SER A 69 -17.68 10.18 -4.19
C SER A 69 -16.51 11.10 -3.83
N GLU A 70 -16.80 12.38 -3.62
CA GLU A 70 -15.77 13.27 -3.09
C GLU A 70 -15.34 12.83 -1.70
N ARG A 71 -14.04 12.70 -1.51
CA ARG A 71 -13.41 12.23 -0.26
C ARG A 71 -12.27 13.13 0.13
N ARG A 72 -12.08 13.23 1.42
CA ARG A 72 -10.91 13.86 2.01
C ARG A 72 -10.39 12.93 3.10
N PHE A 73 -9.20 12.41 2.91
CA PHE A 73 -8.56 11.54 3.89
C PHE A 73 -7.81 12.40 4.89
N GLU A 74 -8.31 12.47 6.11
CA GLU A 74 -7.76 13.32 7.18
C GLU A 74 -6.57 12.68 7.89
N ASN A 75 -6.45 11.35 7.78
CA ASN A 75 -5.37 10.55 8.35
C ASN A 75 -5.23 9.20 7.64
N ILE A 76 -4.12 8.51 7.93
CA ILE A 76 -3.78 7.21 7.34
C ILE A 76 -4.86 6.15 7.63
N SER A 77 -5.46 6.17 8.82
CA SER A 77 -6.48 5.17 9.17
C SER A 77 -7.70 5.26 8.25
N GLN A 78 -8.14 6.46 7.88
CA GLN A 78 -9.27 6.64 6.96
C GLN A 78 -8.96 6.16 5.56
N SER A 79 -7.76 6.41 5.03
CA SER A 79 -7.35 5.91 3.71
C SER A 79 -7.23 4.38 3.70
N GLN A 80 -6.67 3.79 4.76
CA GLN A 80 -6.58 2.34 4.91
C GLN A 80 -7.96 1.68 5.02
N GLN A 81 -8.89 2.24 5.78
CA GLN A 81 -10.28 1.77 5.87
C GLN A 81 -11.02 1.87 4.53
N ALA A 82 -10.67 2.83 3.70
CA ALA A 82 -11.18 2.94 2.34
C ALA A 82 -10.57 1.91 1.37
N GLY A 83 -9.54 1.16 1.79
CA GLY A 83 -8.84 0.16 0.98
C GLY A 83 -7.61 0.70 0.24
N ILE A 84 -7.07 1.84 0.64
CA ILE A 84 -5.80 2.36 0.09
C ILE A 84 -4.65 1.78 0.91
N CYS A 85 -3.83 0.95 0.29
CA CYS A 85 -2.66 0.32 0.90
C CYS A 85 -1.39 0.95 0.33
N VAL A 86 -0.42 1.20 1.18
CA VAL A 86 0.87 1.79 0.79
C VAL A 86 1.97 0.82 1.20
N ILE A 87 2.87 0.54 0.26
CA ILE A 87 4.13 -0.14 0.51
C ILE A 87 5.22 0.91 0.38
N HIS A 88 5.92 1.15 1.47
CA HIS A 88 7.02 2.10 1.53
C HIS A 88 8.32 1.45 1.05
N GLN A 89 9.28 2.28 0.65
CA GLN A 89 10.63 1.85 0.28
C GLN A 89 11.37 1.16 1.43
N GLU A 90 11.11 1.58 2.66
CA GLU A 90 11.68 0.95 3.86
C GLU A 90 10.75 -0.15 4.37
N LEU A 91 11.32 -1.34 4.62
CA LEU A 91 10.59 -2.47 5.18
C LEU A 91 10.25 -2.21 6.65
N ASN A 92 9.00 -1.91 6.94
CA ASN A 92 8.50 -1.66 8.29
C ASN A 92 7.93 -2.95 8.90
N MET A 93 8.80 -3.97 9.05
CA MET A 93 8.40 -5.27 9.58
C MET A 93 9.32 -5.71 10.72
N MET A 94 8.85 -6.67 11.51
CA MET A 94 9.55 -7.15 12.71
C MET A 94 10.31 -8.43 12.40
N ASN A 95 11.64 -8.37 12.37
CA ASN A 95 12.53 -9.49 12.01
C ASN A 95 12.41 -10.69 12.96
N ASP A 96 12.09 -10.47 14.22
CA ASP A 96 11.98 -11.52 15.24
C ASP A 96 10.64 -12.26 15.22
N LEU A 97 9.63 -11.72 14.57
CA LEU A 97 8.35 -12.36 14.39
C LEU A 97 8.34 -13.27 13.15
N THR A 98 7.43 -14.24 13.14
CA THR A 98 7.22 -15.07 11.95
C THR A 98 6.60 -14.25 10.82
N VAL A 99 6.69 -14.78 9.61
CA VAL A 99 6.03 -14.20 8.42
C VAL A 99 4.54 -14.05 8.66
N ALA A 100 3.86 -15.09 9.15
CA ALA A 100 2.43 -15.04 9.45
C ALA A 100 2.10 -13.97 10.50
N GLN A 101 2.88 -13.88 11.57
CA GLN A 101 2.69 -12.84 12.59
C GLN A 101 2.86 -11.44 12.02
N ASN A 102 3.87 -11.20 11.16
CA ASN A 102 4.03 -9.92 10.48
C ASN A 102 2.86 -9.57 9.57
N MET A 103 2.30 -10.55 8.85
CA MET A 103 1.16 -10.33 7.96
C MET A 103 -0.11 -9.92 8.71
N PHE A 104 -0.34 -10.48 9.88
CA PHE A 104 -1.59 -10.32 10.63
C PHE A 104 -1.47 -9.46 11.89
N ILE A 105 -0.35 -8.78 12.11
CA ILE A 105 -0.16 -7.89 13.25
C ILE A 105 -1.27 -6.83 13.33
N GLY A 106 -1.89 -6.69 14.52
CA GLY A 106 -3.02 -5.80 14.78
C GLY A 106 -4.37 -6.30 14.27
N ARG A 107 -4.44 -7.55 13.77
CA ARG A 107 -5.65 -8.25 13.31
C ARG A 107 -5.49 -9.75 13.41
N GLU A 108 -4.86 -10.18 14.49
CA GLU A 108 -4.55 -11.58 14.76
C GLU A 108 -5.83 -12.41 14.83
N PHE A 109 -5.76 -13.64 14.33
CA PHE A 109 -6.83 -14.62 14.51
C PHE A 109 -6.80 -15.13 15.95
N MET A 110 -7.93 -15.06 16.63
CA MET A 110 -8.04 -15.42 18.04
C MET A 110 -8.75 -16.76 18.22
N ASN A 111 -8.30 -17.53 19.22
CA ASN A 111 -9.05 -18.67 19.76
C ASN A 111 -9.30 -18.38 21.24
N GLY A 112 -10.49 -17.84 21.54
CA GLY A 112 -10.80 -17.26 22.85
C GLY A 112 -9.88 -16.05 23.12
N SER A 113 -9.07 -16.12 24.18
CA SER A 113 -8.12 -15.05 24.56
C SER A 113 -6.71 -15.26 24.02
N PHE A 114 -6.47 -16.30 23.23
CA PHE A 114 -5.13 -16.63 22.71
C PHE A 114 -5.04 -16.42 21.21
N ILE A 115 -3.87 -16.00 20.72
CA ILE A 115 -3.57 -15.90 19.30
C ILE A 115 -3.50 -17.30 18.70
N ASN A 116 -4.11 -17.48 17.53
CA ASN A 116 -4.10 -18.73 16.79
C ASN A 116 -3.10 -18.69 15.63
N ASP A 117 -1.82 -18.94 15.94
CA ASP A 117 -0.72 -18.93 14.96
C ASP A 117 -0.98 -19.89 13.78
N LYS A 118 -1.55 -21.07 14.04
CA LYS A 118 -1.84 -22.07 12.98
C LYS A 118 -2.83 -21.56 11.94
N VAL A 119 -3.84 -20.80 12.35
CA VAL A 119 -4.78 -20.18 11.42
C VAL A 119 -4.08 -19.09 10.62
N MET A 120 -3.27 -18.26 11.26
CA MET A 120 -2.50 -17.22 10.57
C MET A 120 -1.53 -17.81 9.55
N GLU A 121 -0.82 -18.90 9.90
CA GLU A 121 0.07 -19.61 8.97
C GLU A 121 -0.71 -20.18 7.78
N THR A 122 -1.88 -20.78 8.02
CA THR A 122 -2.72 -21.35 6.97
C THR A 122 -3.23 -20.27 6.00
N GLU A 123 -3.69 -19.12 6.52
CA GLU A 123 -4.18 -18.02 5.69
C GLU A 123 -3.03 -17.34 4.92
N ALA A 124 -1.86 -17.20 5.54
CA ALA A 124 -0.67 -16.70 4.85
C ALA A 124 -0.24 -17.63 3.71
N GLN A 125 -0.25 -18.96 3.96
CA GLN A 125 0.11 -19.95 2.93
C GLN A 125 -0.83 -19.89 1.73
N LYS A 126 -2.15 -19.84 1.96
CA LYS A 126 -3.14 -19.70 0.88
C LYS A 126 -2.87 -18.48 0.00
N LEU A 127 -2.47 -17.38 0.63
CA LEU A 127 -2.17 -16.17 -0.12
C LEU A 127 -0.88 -16.30 -0.93
N PHE A 128 0.19 -16.87 -0.35
CA PHE A 128 1.43 -17.13 -1.08
C PHE A 128 1.22 -18.10 -2.24
N ASP A 129 0.42 -19.15 -2.06
CA ASP A 129 0.08 -20.09 -3.13
C ASP A 129 -0.65 -19.37 -4.28
N LYS A 130 -1.61 -18.48 -3.95
CA LYS A 130 -2.32 -17.66 -4.94
C LYS A 130 -1.40 -16.69 -5.68
N MET A 131 -0.39 -16.17 -5.01
CA MET A 131 0.62 -15.27 -5.59
C MET A 131 1.73 -16.02 -6.33
N GLY A 132 1.79 -17.34 -6.25
CA GLY A 132 2.87 -18.15 -6.82
C GLY A 132 4.22 -18.00 -6.09
N VAL A 133 4.21 -17.54 -4.84
CA VAL A 133 5.42 -17.25 -4.06
C VAL A 133 5.70 -18.36 -3.05
N ARG A 134 6.96 -18.81 -2.99
CA ARG A 134 7.39 -19.87 -2.07
C ARG A 134 8.03 -19.28 -0.82
N ILE A 135 7.24 -19.03 0.20
CA ILE A 135 7.66 -18.52 1.51
C ILE A 135 7.00 -19.39 2.59
N ASN A 136 7.76 -19.81 3.60
CA ASN A 136 7.23 -20.53 4.75
C ASN A 136 6.64 -19.53 5.77
N PRO A 137 5.31 -19.56 6.05
CA PRO A 137 4.68 -18.64 6.99
C PRO A 137 5.18 -18.74 8.43
N ALA A 138 5.68 -19.90 8.85
CA ALA A 138 6.20 -20.14 10.20
C ALA A 138 7.66 -19.69 10.37
N GLU A 139 8.36 -19.33 9.29
CA GLU A 139 9.74 -18.86 9.35
C GLU A 139 9.81 -17.44 9.91
N LYS A 140 10.90 -17.12 10.65
CA LYS A 140 11.17 -15.75 11.08
C LYS A 140 11.47 -14.88 9.89
N LEU A 141 10.88 -13.69 9.86
CA LEU A 141 11.04 -12.75 8.76
C LEU A 141 12.51 -12.38 8.51
N GLY A 142 13.29 -12.18 9.57
CA GLY A 142 14.70 -11.84 9.47
C GLY A 142 15.60 -12.88 8.80
N ASN A 143 15.11 -14.12 8.62
CA ASN A 143 15.84 -15.18 7.90
C ASN A 143 15.63 -15.09 6.37
N LEU A 144 14.67 -14.30 5.92
CA LEU A 144 14.36 -14.17 4.50
C LEU A 144 15.28 -13.17 3.81
N THR A 145 15.52 -13.37 2.52
CA THR A 145 16.14 -12.34 1.67
C THR A 145 15.26 -11.09 1.61
N VAL A 146 15.86 -9.94 1.31
CA VAL A 146 15.14 -8.65 1.21
C VAL A 146 14.00 -8.73 0.19
N GLY A 147 14.22 -9.38 -0.96
CA GLY A 147 13.18 -9.58 -1.97
C GLY A 147 11.98 -10.39 -1.43
N LYS A 148 12.25 -11.48 -0.67
CA LYS A 148 11.17 -12.24 -0.04
C LYS A 148 10.45 -11.45 1.05
N GLN A 149 11.17 -10.61 1.83
CA GLN A 149 10.55 -9.71 2.80
C GLN A 149 9.61 -8.72 2.10
N GLN A 150 10.00 -8.18 0.95
CA GLN A 150 9.12 -7.33 0.13
C GLN A 150 7.88 -8.08 -0.37
N MET A 151 8.03 -9.35 -0.79
CA MET A 151 6.87 -10.17 -1.15
C MET A 151 5.92 -10.37 0.03
N VAL A 152 6.43 -10.54 1.25
CA VAL A 152 5.61 -10.60 2.47
C VAL A 152 4.86 -9.29 2.70
N GLU A 153 5.50 -8.14 2.49
CA GLU A 153 4.86 -6.83 2.64
C GLU A 153 3.74 -6.63 1.61
N ILE A 154 3.96 -7.01 0.36
CA ILE A 154 2.94 -7.03 -0.68
C ILE A 154 1.77 -7.96 -0.27
N ALA A 155 2.06 -9.18 0.16
CA ALA A 155 1.06 -10.13 0.63
C ALA A 155 0.25 -9.57 1.81
N LYS A 156 0.91 -8.92 2.77
CA LYS A 156 0.27 -8.22 3.89
C LYS A 156 -0.70 -7.13 3.42
N ALA A 157 -0.32 -6.33 2.43
CA ALA A 157 -1.18 -5.30 1.86
C ALA A 157 -2.39 -5.93 1.14
N VAL A 158 -2.16 -6.91 0.26
CA VAL A 158 -3.22 -7.62 -0.49
C VAL A 158 -4.19 -8.34 0.45
N SER A 159 -3.73 -8.85 1.59
CA SER A 159 -4.58 -9.51 2.60
C SER A 159 -5.56 -8.58 3.32
N ARG A 160 -5.51 -7.26 3.07
CA ARG A 160 -6.32 -6.21 3.74
C ARG A 160 -7.48 -5.68 2.90
N ASP A 161 -8.03 -6.46 1.98
CA ASP A 161 -9.07 -5.95 1.06
C ASP A 161 -8.62 -4.67 0.31
N CYS A 162 -7.39 -4.71 -0.19
CA CYS A 162 -6.76 -3.61 -0.88
C CYS A 162 -7.45 -3.34 -2.21
N LYS A 163 -7.99 -2.13 -2.38
CA LYS A 163 -8.63 -1.64 -3.61
C LYS A 163 -7.68 -0.82 -4.46
N LEU A 164 -6.75 -0.15 -3.81
CA LEU A 164 -5.66 0.61 -4.42
C LEU A 164 -4.36 0.31 -3.72
N LEU A 165 -3.37 -0.20 -4.44
CA LEU A 165 -2.02 -0.42 -3.94
C LEU A 165 -1.09 0.67 -4.47
N VAL A 166 -0.48 1.41 -3.57
CA VAL A 166 0.55 2.41 -3.87
C VAL A 166 1.91 1.80 -3.53
N LEU A 167 2.80 1.75 -4.51
CA LEU A 167 4.16 1.25 -4.37
C LEU A 167 5.14 2.42 -4.51
N ASP A 168 5.96 2.66 -3.49
CA ASP A 168 7.01 3.69 -3.51
C ASP A 168 8.37 3.02 -3.73
N GLU A 169 8.85 3.04 -4.99
CA GLU A 169 10.11 2.42 -5.44
C GLU A 169 10.31 0.94 -4.99
N PRO A 170 9.35 0.03 -5.25
CA PRO A 170 9.37 -1.32 -4.69
C PRO A 170 10.50 -2.21 -5.23
N THR A 171 11.12 -1.83 -6.34
CA THR A 171 12.08 -2.69 -7.07
C THR A 171 13.54 -2.44 -6.70
N ALA A 172 13.85 -1.51 -5.81
CA ALA A 172 15.23 -1.17 -5.45
C ALA A 172 16.04 -2.36 -4.85
N ALA A 173 15.36 -3.42 -4.41
CA ALA A 173 15.96 -4.60 -3.80
C ALA A 173 15.52 -5.94 -4.41
N LEU A 174 14.68 -5.94 -5.45
CA LEU A 174 14.29 -7.18 -6.15
C LEU A 174 15.37 -7.58 -7.15
N THR A 175 15.74 -8.86 -7.14
CA THR A 175 16.61 -9.44 -8.18
C THR A 175 15.80 -9.69 -9.44
N THR A 176 16.48 -9.81 -10.59
CA THR A 176 15.84 -10.07 -11.90
C THR A 176 14.98 -11.34 -11.89
N THR A 177 15.30 -12.33 -11.06
CA THR A 177 14.53 -13.58 -10.88
C THR A 177 13.29 -13.43 -9.99
N GLU A 178 13.14 -12.33 -9.27
CA GLU A 178 11.98 -12.05 -8.41
C GLU A 178 10.99 -11.08 -9.09
N VAL A 179 11.32 -10.58 -10.28
CA VAL A 179 10.50 -9.66 -11.09
C VAL A 179 9.76 -10.39 -12.23
N GLU A 180 10.16 -11.64 -12.57
CA GLU A 180 9.46 -12.50 -13.53
C GLU A 180 8.35 -13.31 -12.83
#